data_5ddd91684bfb576ffe78a7c1c164146d
#
_entry.id   5ddd91684bfb576ffe78a7c1c164146d
#
_cell.length_a   1.000
_cell.length_b   1.000
_cell.length_c   1.000
_cell.angle_alpha   90.00
_cell.angle_beta   90.00
_cell.angle_gamma   90.00
#
_symmetry.space_group_name_H-M   'P 1'
#
loop_
_entity.id
_entity.type
_entity.pdbx_description
1 polymer ?
#
loop_
_entity_poly.entity_id
_entity_poly.type
_entity_poly.pdbx_seq_one_letter_code
_entity_poly.pdbx_strand_id
1 'polypeptide(L)'
;MEVTYCRYHPAQPATWHCPGCPRDYGDCCVPLNAEAPDEVPLCPLCRDKLRFLGAANTAQPFWQRIPQFFQYALQPGALAFAAALCLASLFMPAWKLLWLALFCVASKYLQAVIEDSSLGIREAPSLRSAFSIEGFSLFWRVLVIFLISFALVWLAADFHSEALFWAVTLGVQLVIPASLIRLALDKTLGAALSPDQVGAVIKAMGWRYLILWAFLFILWQSPGWVTYMLAGGLPKVVLMPVAALLFGYFSVVMCAMMGYAVFQYQGALGYVAVEDEAQGYPAEEYRRRKALAEAEIRLKEGQGTQALELLAMALEAAPNDLFLNERFHQLLFGLDARERCLRHLAHYLPLAARLNPAQAATALLNARQLRADYLPDDALVCERIAQALLARHKTREALSLLRNLHLRFPDYPHIPRAYLLAARGLAEGVGQIEPAQRLLSFIRGKYPQSPLLAEVEQLQDTLRRLVERG
;
A
#
# COMPACT_ATOMS: atom_id res chain seq x y z
N MET A 1 -17.64 -8.37 10.74
CA MET A 1 -17.46 -8.80 9.34
C MET A 1 -16.19 -9.64 9.29
N GLU A 2 -16.23 -10.77 8.62
CA GLU A 2 -14.99 -11.44 8.25
C GLU A 2 -14.34 -10.64 7.13
N VAL A 3 -13.03 -10.50 7.19
CA VAL A 3 -12.27 -9.81 6.13
C VAL A 3 -12.38 -10.66 4.87
N THR A 4 -12.87 -10.07 3.80
CA THR A 4 -12.93 -10.74 2.49
C THR A 4 -11.57 -10.59 1.82
N TYR A 5 -10.98 -11.71 1.39
CA TYR A 5 -9.67 -11.72 0.75
C TYR A 5 -9.80 -11.84 -0.77
N CYS A 6 -8.80 -11.32 -1.46
CA CYS A 6 -8.71 -11.48 -2.91
C CYS A 6 -8.68 -12.95 -3.30
N ARG A 7 -9.56 -13.37 -4.23
CA ARG A 7 -9.62 -14.77 -4.69
C ARG A 7 -8.29 -15.26 -5.28
N TYR A 8 -7.56 -14.37 -5.94
CA TYR A 8 -6.32 -14.71 -6.63
C TYR A 8 -5.06 -14.47 -5.80
N HIS A 9 -5.18 -13.71 -4.72
CA HIS A 9 -4.09 -13.39 -3.78
C HIS A 9 -4.62 -13.49 -2.34
N PRO A 10 -4.74 -14.71 -1.78
CA PRO A 10 -5.38 -14.94 -0.48
C PRO A 10 -4.72 -14.25 0.71
N ALA A 11 -3.48 -13.77 0.55
CA ALA A 11 -2.78 -12.99 1.57
C ALA A 11 -3.16 -11.50 1.55
N GLN A 12 -3.91 -11.04 0.53
CA GLN A 12 -4.30 -9.63 0.39
C GLN A 12 -5.81 -9.47 0.57
N PRO A 13 -6.26 -8.48 1.35
CA PRO A 13 -7.68 -8.17 1.46
C PRO A 13 -8.24 -7.72 0.11
N ALA A 14 -9.50 -8.02 -0.13
CA ALA A 14 -10.19 -7.58 -1.35
C ALA A 14 -10.66 -6.13 -1.23
N THR A 15 -10.51 -5.37 -2.29
CA THR A 15 -10.96 -3.98 -2.42
C THR A 15 -12.22 -3.87 -3.27
N TRP A 16 -12.40 -4.81 -4.19
CA TRP A 16 -13.45 -4.81 -5.19
C TRP A 16 -14.22 -6.12 -5.19
N HIS A 17 -15.54 -6.02 -5.35
CA HIS A 17 -16.46 -7.14 -5.52
C HIS A 17 -17.13 -7.08 -6.89
N CYS A 18 -17.19 -8.20 -7.59
CA CYS A 18 -17.96 -8.30 -8.83
C CYS A 18 -19.34 -8.91 -8.56
N PRO A 19 -20.43 -8.19 -8.81
CA PRO A 19 -21.77 -8.73 -8.63
C PRO A 19 -22.14 -9.78 -9.70
N GLY A 20 -21.56 -9.70 -10.90
CA GLY A 20 -21.89 -10.61 -12.02
C GLY A 20 -21.24 -11.99 -11.90
N CYS A 21 -20.03 -12.10 -11.37
CA CYS A 21 -19.33 -13.39 -11.21
C CYS A 21 -18.99 -13.75 -9.75
N PRO A 22 -19.68 -13.24 -8.75
CA PRO A 22 -19.43 -13.14 -7.30
C PRO A 22 -17.99 -13.44 -6.86
N ARG A 23 -17.05 -12.62 -7.36
CA ARG A 23 -15.62 -12.74 -7.06
C ARG A 23 -15.07 -11.46 -6.46
N ASP A 24 -14.09 -11.63 -5.58
CA ASP A 24 -13.45 -10.55 -4.84
C ASP A 24 -12.02 -10.34 -5.34
N TYR A 25 -11.67 -9.09 -5.58
CA TYR A 25 -10.38 -8.66 -6.16
C TYR A 25 -9.68 -7.69 -5.23
N GLY A 26 -8.37 -7.82 -5.08
CA GLY A 26 -7.50 -6.81 -4.45
C GLY A 26 -6.96 -5.80 -5.48
N ASP A 27 -6.30 -4.75 -5.01
CA ASP A 27 -5.72 -3.68 -5.84
C ASP A 27 -4.69 -4.19 -6.85
N CYS A 28 -4.00 -5.28 -6.53
CA CYS A 28 -3.08 -5.93 -7.47
C CYS A 28 -3.77 -6.53 -8.69
N CYS A 29 -5.05 -6.90 -8.56
CA CYS A 29 -5.87 -7.49 -9.62
C CYS A 29 -6.62 -6.43 -10.46
N VAL A 30 -6.90 -5.27 -9.84
CA VAL A 30 -7.67 -4.18 -10.43
C VAL A 30 -6.94 -2.87 -10.17
N PRO A 31 -5.86 -2.58 -10.91
CA PRO A 31 -5.15 -1.32 -10.78
C PRO A 31 -6.05 -0.15 -11.20
N LEU A 32 -5.87 1.01 -10.57
CA LEU A 32 -6.62 2.23 -10.86
C LEU A 32 -5.82 3.16 -11.78
N ASN A 33 -6.54 3.93 -12.59
CA ASN A 33 -5.96 4.94 -13.47
C ASN A 33 -5.94 6.30 -12.79
N ALA A 34 -4.76 6.90 -12.62
CA ALA A 34 -4.62 8.23 -12.03
C ALA A 34 -5.24 9.34 -12.89
N GLU A 35 -5.31 9.13 -14.22
CA GLU A 35 -5.86 10.12 -15.15
C GLU A 35 -7.41 10.06 -15.24
N ALA A 36 -8.03 9.01 -14.72
CA ALA A 36 -9.48 8.84 -14.70
C ALA A 36 -9.95 8.26 -13.35
N PRO A 37 -9.81 9.01 -12.24
CA PRO A 37 -10.10 8.51 -10.90
C PRO A 37 -11.58 8.17 -10.70
N ASP A 38 -12.48 8.82 -11.42
CA ASP A 38 -13.93 8.61 -11.31
C ASP A 38 -14.44 7.41 -12.15
N GLU A 39 -13.56 6.77 -12.93
CA GLU A 39 -13.95 5.64 -13.76
C GLU A 39 -14.09 4.38 -12.90
N VAL A 40 -15.31 3.83 -12.82
CA VAL A 40 -15.56 2.58 -12.10
C VAL A 40 -14.86 1.44 -12.82
N PRO A 41 -13.93 0.72 -12.17
CA PRO A 41 -13.20 -0.36 -12.81
C PRO A 41 -14.12 -1.52 -13.19
N LEU A 42 -13.77 -2.20 -14.29
CA LEU A 42 -14.50 -3.34 -14.81
C LEU A 42 -13.87 -4.66 -14.35
N CYS A 43 -14.74 -5.66 -14.16
CA CYS A 43 -14.30 -7.01 -13.81
C CYS A 43 -13.38 -7.59 -14.89
N PRO A 44 -12.20 -8.13 -14.54
CA PRO A 44 -11.29 -8.74 -15.50
C PRO A 44 -11.87 -9.93 -16.28
N LEU A 45 -12.91 -10.59 -15.74
CA LEU A 45 -13.50 -11.79 -16.33
C LEU A 45 -14.80 -11.54 -17.08
N CYS A 46 -15.81 -10.92 -16.43
CA CYS A 46 -17.14 -10.73 -17.03
C CYS A 46 -17.40 -9.32 -17.55
N ARG A 47 -16.47 -8.36 -17.30
CA ARG A 47 -16.58 -6.95 -17.70
C ARG A 47 -17.69 -6.16 -17.03
N ASP A 48 -18.37 -6.73 -16.02
CA ASP A 48 -19.31 -5.97 -15.21
C ASP A 48 -18.62 -4.91 -14.36
N LYS A 49 -19.35 -3.85 -13.99
CA LYS A 49 -18.85 -2.81 -13.09
C LYS A 49 -18.59 -3.40 -11.71
N LEU A 50 -17.40 -3.16 -11.20
CA LEU A 50 -17.01 -3.60 -9.86
C LEU A 50 -17.63 -2.70 -8.81
N ARG A 51 -18.02 -3.31 -7.68
CA ARG A 51 -18.46 -2.60 -6.49
C ARG A 51 -17.30 -2.47 -5.53
N PHE A 52 -17.02 -1.26 -5.08
CA PHE A 52 -16.04 -1.00 -4.05
C PHE A 52 -16.52 -1.57 -2.70
N LEU A 53 -15.68 -2.39 -2.06
CA LEU A 53 -15.99 -2.98 -0.74
C LEU A 53 -15.75 -2.00 0.40
N GLY A 54 -15.15 -0.86 0.10
CA GLY A 54 -14.78 0.16 1.05
C GLY A 54 -13.46 -0.16 1.78
N ALA A 55 -12.86 0.88 2.34
CA ALA A 55 -11.68 0.74 3.19
C ALA A 55 -11.94 -0.15 4.44
N ALA A 56 -13.20 -0.39 4.78
CA ALA A 56 -13.63 -1.29 5.84
C ALA A 56 -13.04 -2.69 5.76
N ASN A 57 -12.80 -3.20 4.55
CA ASN A 57 -12.25 -4.54 4.36
C ASN A 57 -10.72 -4.58 4.50
N THR A 58 -10.04 -3.45 4.30
CA THR A 58 -8.58 -3.31 4.42
C THR A 58 -8.14 -2.74 5.77
N ALA A 59 -9.06 -2.09 6.49
CA ALA A 59 -8.79 -1.44 7.76
C ALA A 59 -8.50 -2.45 8.88
N GLN A 60 -7.39 -2.26 9.57
CA GLN A 60 -7.10 -3.01 10.78
C GLN A 60 -8.16 -2.71 11.86
N PRO A 61 -8.57 -3.69 12.67
CA PRO A 61 -9.51 -3.47 13.75
C PRO A 61 -9.05 -2.35 14.70
N PHE A 62 -9.97 -1.44 15.10
CA PHE A 62 -9.61 -0.27 15.92
C PHE A 62 -8.96 -0.66 17.26
N TRP A 63 -9.32 -1.81 17.85
CA TRP A 63 -8.71 -2.29 19.10
C TRP A 63 -7.25 -2.75 18.95
N GLN A 64 -6.77 -2.98 17.74
CA GLN A 64 -5.36 -3.26 17.44
C GLN A 64 -4.55 -1.98 17.20
N ARG A 65 -5.23 -0.85 17.02
CA ARG A 65 -4.63 0.46 16.73
C ARG A 65 -4.62 1.43 17.90
N ILE A 66 -4.91 0.97 19.10
CA ILE A 66 -4.98 1.81 20.31
C ILE A 66 -3.75 2.72 20.47
N PRO A 67 -2.48 2.24 20.37
CA PRO A 67 -1.32 3.11 20.51
C PRO A 67 -1.29 4.26 19.48
N GLN A 68 -1.83 4.04 18.30
CA GLN A 68 -1.86 5.03 17.22
C GLN A 68 -2.83 6.19 17.52
N PHE A 69 -3.94 5.94 18.23
CA PHE A 69 -4.85 7.00 18.67
C PHE A 69 -4.21 7.90 19.72
N PHE A 70 -3.40 7.35 20.62
CA PHE A 70 -2.62 8.14 21.57
C PHE A 70 -1.54 8.96 20.85
N GLN A 71 -0.88 8.41 19.84
CA GLN A 71 0.07 9.14 19.00
C GLN A 71 -0.61 10.24 18.18
N TYR A 72 -1.82 10.00 17.67
CA TYR A 72 -2.62 11.01 16.97
C TYR A 72 -2.85 12.25 17.83
N ALA A 73 -3.20 12.06 19.12
CA ALA A 73 -3.41 13.17 20.05
C ALA A 73 -2.10 13.92 20.43
N LEU A 74 -0.92 13.39 20.08
CA LEU A 74 0.38 14.07 20.24
C LEU A 74 0.78 14.91 19.02
N GLN A 75 0.00 14.87 17.94
CA GLN A 75 0.30 15.70 16.76
C GLN A 75 0.12 17.20 17.04
N PRO A 76 0.81 18.08 16.28
CA PRO A 76 0.84 19.52 16.56
C PRO A 76 -0.55 20.15 16.69
N GLY A 77 -1.51 19.78 15.81
CA GLY A 77 -2.88 20.31 15.84
C GLY A 77 -3.63 19.93 17.11
N ALA A 78 -3.53 18.65 17.51
CA ALA A 78 -4.18 18.13 18.73
C ALA A 78 -3.54 18.67 20.01
N LEU A 79 -2.21 18.75 20.06
CA LEU A 79 -1.49 19.37 21.18
C LEU A 79 -1.81 20.84 21.33
N ALA A 80 -1.87 21.59 20.21
CA ALA A 80 -2.28 22.98 20.23
C ALA A 80 -3.69 23.19 20.80
N PHE A 81 -4.62 22.30 20.47
CA PHE A 81 -5.97 22.28 21.03
C PHE A 81 -5.95 22.01 22.55
N ALA A 82 -5.24 20.97 23.00
CA ALA A 82 -5.16 20.64 24.42
C ALA A 82 -4.44 21.75 25.23
N ALA A 83 -3.39 22.37 24.66
CA ALA A 83 -2.68 23.50 25.23
C ALA A 83 -3.58 24.75 25.31
N ALA A 84 -4.40 25.01 24.29
CA ALA A 84 -5.37 26.11 24.32
C ALA A 84 -6.40 25.95 25.45
N LEU A 85 -6.91 24.74 25.69
CA LEU A 85 -7.79 24.46 26.83
C LEU A 85 -7.06 24.65 28.18
N CYS A 86 -5.81 24.21 28.28
CA CYS A 86 -4.96 24.41 29.44
C CYS A 86 -4.79 25.90 29.76
N LEU A 87 -4.40 26.72 28.77
CA LEU A 87 -4.23 28.17 28.94
C LEU A 87 -5.54 28.88 29.29
N ALA A 88 -6.61 28.51 28.61
CA ALA A 88 -7.93 29.09 28.87
C ALA A 88 -8.45 28.79 30.28
N SER A 89 -8.11 27.65 30.84
CA SER A 89 -8.51 27.26 32.20
C SER A 89 -7.96 28.21 33.28
N LEU A 90 -6.86 28.90 33.04
CA LEU A 90 -6.28 29.91 33.94
C LEU A 90 -7.20 31.12 34.12
N PHE A 91 -7.99 31.47 33.10
CA PHE A 91 -8.89 32.63 33.10
C PHE A 91 -10.34 32.27 33.52
N MET A 92 -10.63 30.99 33.66
CA MET A 92 -11.99 30.47 33.91
C MET A 92 -12.66 30.93 35.20
N PRO A 93 -11.97 31.10 36.35
CA PRO A 93 -12.63 31.55 37.57
C PRO A 93 -13.28 32.92 37.47
N ALA A 94 -12.77 33.78 36.54
CA ALA A 94 -13.23 35.18 36.41
C ALA A 94 -14.38 35.34 35.38
N TRP A 95 -14.53 34.43 34.39
CA TRP A 95 -15.43 34.67 33.26
C TRP A 95 -16.27 33.44 32.86
N LYS A 96 -17.48 33.37 33.38
CA LYS A 96 -18.45 32.27 33.11
C LYS A 96 -18.77 32.12 31.59
N LEU A 97 -18.81 33.23 30.84
CA LEU A 97 -19.02 33.24 29.39
C LEU A 97 -17.87 32.56 28.60
N LEU A 98 -16.68 32.56 29.17
CA LEU A 98 -15.53 31.88 28.55
C LEU A 98 -15.74 30.36 28.47
N TRP A 99 -16.42 29.76 29.43
CA TRP A 99 -16.78 28.35 29.43
C TRP A 99 -17.65 27.99 28.23
N LEU A 100 -18.64 28.80 27.89
CA LEU A 100 -19.53 28.57 26.76
C LEU A 100 -18.77 28.71 25.46
N ALA A 101 -17.89 29.73 25.33
CA ALA A 101 -17.05 29.93 24.17
C ALA A 101 -16.07 28.76 23.96
N LEU A 102 -15.45 28.29 25.04
CA LEU A 102 -14.54 27.14 24.98
C LEU A 102 -15.24 25.86 24.62
N PHE A 103 -16.43 25.62 25.18
CA PHE A 103 -17.23 24.46 24.81
C PHE A 103 -17.64 24.50 23.33
N CYS A 104 -17.93 25.69 22.80
CA CYS A 104 -18.21 25.87 21.38
C CYS A 104 -17.00 25.51 20.51
N VAL A 105 -15.82 26.05 20.81
CA VAL A 105 -14.58 25.76 20.07
C VAL A 105 -14.17 24.31 20.21
N ALA A 106 -14.27 23.76 21.42
CA ALA A 106 -13.93 22.38 21.70
C ALA A 106 -14.84 21.39 20.96
N SER A 107 -16.17 21.59 21.03
CA SER A 107 -17.12 20.71 20.36
C SER A 107 -16.89 20.70 18.85
N LYS A 108 -16.57 21.86 18.26
CA LYS A 108 -16.30 21.98 16.84
C LYS A 108 -15.00 21.27 16.43
N TYR A 109 -13.92 21.47 17.19
CA TYR A 109 -12.66 20.78 16.95
C TYR A 109 -12.79 19.27 17.05
N LEU A 110 -13.46 18.79 18.10
CA LEU A 110 -13.66 17.35 18.31
C LEU A 110 -14.55 16.70 17.24
N GLN A 111 -15.56 17.43 16.73
CA GLN A 111 -16.34 16.96 15.58
C GLN A 111 -15.49 16.88 14.30
N ALA A 112 -14.61 17.87 14.04
CA ALA A 112 -13.67 17.78 12.93
C ALA A 112 -12.73 16.57 13.05
N VAL A 113 -12.26 16.24 14.25
CA VAL A 113 -11.47 15.03 14.50
C VAL A 113 -12.23 13.75 14.13
N ILE A 114 -13.53 13.67 14.51
CA ILE A 114 -14.37 12.51 14.14
C ILE A 114 -14.55 12.46 12.63
N GLU A 115 -14.82 13.59 11.97
CA GLU A 115 -15.06 13.69 10.53
C GLU A 115 -13.80 13.29 9.75
N ASP A 116 -12.63 13.89 10.02
CA ASP A 116 -11.37 13.57 9.37
C ASP A 116 -10.97 12.10 9.58
N SER A 117 -11.07 11.61 10.81
CA SER A 117 -10.77 10.21 11.11
C SER A 117 -11.75 9.24 10.44
N SER A 118 -13.01 9.66 10.20
CA SER A 118 -14.02 8.85 9.48
C SER A 118 -13.76 8.77 7.98
N LEU A 119 -13.01 9.73 7.45
CA LEU A 119 -12.50 9.74 6.07
C LEU A 119 -11.17 8.98 5.93
N GLY A 120 -10.58 8.49 7.01
CA GLY A 120 -9.29 7.82 7.01
C GLY A 120 -8.09 8.75 7.11
N ILE A 121 -8.28 10.07 7.24
CA ILE A 121 -7.22 11.07 7.38
C ILE A 121 -6.48 10.83 8.70
N ARG A 122 -5.16 10.67 8.62
CA ARG A 122 -4.30 10.33 9.77
C ARG A 122 -3.68 11.54 10.44
N GLU A 123 -3.88 12.72 9.87
CA GLU A 123 -3.37 13.99 10.39
C GLU A 123 -4.45 14.68 11.21
N ALA A 124 -4.07 15.20 12.38
CA ALA A 124 -4.99 15.95 13.22
C ALA A 124 -5.32 17.32 12.58
N PRO A 125 -6.60 17.75 12.60
CA PRO A 125 -6.98 19.03 12.03
C PRO A 125 -6.22 20.18 12.70
N SER A 126 -5.94 21.23 11.93
CA SER A 126 -5.29 22.44 12.49
C SER A 126 -6.26 23.15 13.43
N LEU A 127 -5.73 23.82 14.48
CA LEU A 127 -6.57 24.58 15.40
C LEU A 127 -7.40 25.67 14.69
N ARG A 128 -6.94 26.16 13.52
CA ARG A 128 -7.67 27.13 12.70
C ARG A 128 -9.03 26.64 12.23
N SER A 129 -9.19 25.33 11.98
CA SER A 129 -10.47 24.74 11.59
C SER A 129 -11.54 24.92 12.65
N ALA A 130 -11.17 24.96 13.92
CA ALA A 130 -12.09 25.19 15.04
C ALA A 130 -12.67 26.61 15.06
N PHE A 131 -12.02 27.58 14.44
CA PHE A 131 -12.44 28.99 14.41
C PHE A 131 -13.17 29.39 13.12
N SER A 132 -13.40 28.47 12.18
CA SER A 132 -14.16 28.82 10.96
C SER A 132 -15.62 29.16 11.32
N ILE A 133 -16.22 30.15 10.65
CA ILE A 133 -17.59 30.63 10.92
C ILE A 133 -18.63 29.55 10.53
N GLU A 134 -18.29 28.69 9.60
CA GLU A 134 -19.10 27.56 9.20
C GLU A 134 -19.16 26.52 10.33
N GLY A 135 -20.37 26.18 10.79
CA GLY A 135 -20.58 25.14 11.81
C GLY A 135 -20.89 25.62 13.22
N PHE A 136 -21.19 26.90 13.47
CA PHE A 136 -21.72 27.34 14.76
C PHE A 136 -23.02 26.59 15.16
N SER A 137 -23.78 26.16 14.16
CA SER A 137 -24.96 25.30 14.36
C SER A 137 -24.64 23.92 14.94
N LEU A 138 -23.43 23.39 14.73
CA LEU A 138 -22.99 22.10 15.31
C LEU A 138 -22.87 22.16 16.83
N PHE A 139 -22.35 23.28 17.36
CA PHE A 139 -22.27 23.52 18.79
C PHE A 139 -23.62 23.33 19.50
N TRP A 140 -24.69 23.96 19.00
CA TRP A 140 -26.00 23.84 19.59
C TRP A 140 -26.55 22.41 19.55
N ARG A 141 -26.24 21.67 18.51
CA ARG A 141 -26.65 20.27 18.37
C ARG A 141 -25.96 19.37 19.39
N VAL A 142 -24.64 19.52 19.55
CA VAL A 142 -23.87 18.83 20.60
C VAL A 142 -24.39 19.20 21.99
N LEU A 143 -24.60 20.51 22.26
CA LEU A 143 -25.15 20.98 23.52
C LEU A 143 -26.51 20.37 23.84
N VAL A 144 -27.43 20.31 22.88
CA VAL A 144 -28.75 19.70 23.02
C VAL A 144 -28.66 18.21 23.39
N ILE A 145 -27.76 17.45 22.74
CA ILE A 145 -27.54 16.03 23.08
C ILE A 145 -27.11 15.88 24.52
N PHE A 146 -26.14 16.69 24.98
CA PHE A 146 -25.69 16.64 26.39
C PHE A 146 -26.75 17.12 27.38
N LEU A 147 -27.54 18.16 27.06
CA LEU A 147 -28.63 18.64 27.90
C LEU A 147 -29.74 17.58 28.07
N ILE A 148 -30.12 16.91 26.97
CA ILE A 148 -31.10 15.81 27.03
C ILE A 148 -30.54 14.66 27.87
N SER A 149 -29.28 14.29 27.63
CA SER A 149 -28.60 13.23 28.40
C SER A 149 -28.56 13.55 29.91
N PHE A 150 -28.18 14.78 30.24
CA PHE A 150 -28.18 15.25 31.64
C PHE A 150 -29.58 15.26 32.27
N ALA A 151 -30.59 15.75 31.53
CA ALA A 151 -31.96 15.78 32.00
C ALA A 151 -32.52 14.37 32.31
N LEU A 152 -32.20 13.38 31.45
CA LEU A 152 -32.59 11.99 31.63
C LEU A 152 -31.97 11.38 32.91
N VAL A 153 -30.67 11.61 33.12
CA VAL A 153 -29.98 11.11 34.32
C VAL A 153 -30.48 11.82 35.59
N TRP A 154 -30.71 13.16 35.52
CA TRP A 154 -31.25 13.94 36.64
C TRP A 154 -32.66 13.48 37.01
N LEU A 155 -33.53 13.27 35.99
CA LEU A 155 -34.88 12.75 36.22
C LEU A 155 -34.85 11.35 36.85
N ALA A 156 -33.93 10.48 36.42
CA ALA A 156 -33.77 9.13 36.99
C ALA A 156 -33.33 9.19 38.47
N ALA A 157 -32.52 10.18 38.84
CA ALA A 157 -32.10 10.38 40.23
C ALA A 157 -33.28 10.77 41.15
N ASP A 158 -34.28 11.50 40.62
CA ASP A 158 -35.46 11.95 41.37
C ASP A 158 -36.41 10.79 41.75
N PHE A 159 -36.38 9.67 41.00
CA PHE A 159 -37.18 8.47 41.29
C PHE A 159 -36.73 7.65 42.52
N HIS A 160 -35.64 8.05 43.21
CA HIS A 160 -35.09 7.39 44.40
C HIS A 160 -34.80 5.88 44.25
N SER A 161 -34.66 5.38 43.05
CA SER A 161 -34.31 3.99 42.73
C SER A 161 -32.87 3.91 42.21
N GLU A 162 -31.97 3.37 43.03
CA GLU A 162 -30.57 3.18 42.61
C GLU A 162 -30.43 2.35 41.32
N ALA A 163 -31.24 1.30 41.20
CA ALA A 163 -31.23 0.45 40.02
C ALA A 163 -31.64 1.21 38.75
N LEU A 164 -32.69 2.06 38.84
CA LEU A 164 -33.16 2.89 37.73
C LEU A 164 -32.10 3.95 37.37
N PHE A 165 -31.53 4.61 38.38
CA PHE A 165 -30.46 5.59 38.16
C PHE A 165 -29.26 5.02 37.40
N TRP A 166 -28.76 3.86 37.84
CA TRP A 166 -27.63 3.21 37.15
C TRP A 166 -28.00 2.69 35.77
N ALA A 167 -29.21 2.13 35.60
CA ALA A 167 -29.67 1.65 34.30
C ALA A 167 -29.78 2.79 33.29
N VAL A 168 -30.35 3.94 33.66
CA VAL A 168 -30.47 5.12 32.81
C VAL A 168 -29.09 5.72 32.51
N THR A 169 -28.23 5.84 33.52
CA THR A 169 -26.88 6.39 33.37
C THR A 169 -26.04 5.55 32.37
N LEU A 170 -26.04 4.23 32.53
CA LEU A 170 -25.34 3.32 31.64
C LEU A 170 -25.96 3.33 30.23
N GLY A 171 -27.29 3.38 30.13
CA GLY A 171 -28.00 3.47 28.86
C GLY A 171 -27.66 4.75 28.09
N VAL A 172 -27.66 5.89 28.78
CA VAL A 172 -27.26 7.19 28.20
C VAL A 172 -25.81 7.15 27.74
N GLN A 173 -24.92 6.64 28.58
CA GLN A 173 -23.49 6.52 28.20
C GLN A 173 -23.24 5.58 27.01
N LEU A 174 -24.08 4.53 26.88
CA LEU A 174 -24.02 3.62 25.74
C LEU A 174 -24.48 4.31 24.45
N VAL A 175 -25.46 5.20 24.51
CA VAL A 175 -26.07 5.86 23.35
C VAL A 175 -25.28 7.07 22.88
N ILE A 176 -24.64 7.84 23.77
CA ILE A 176 -23.92 9.09 23.45
C ILE A 176 -22.90 8.91 22.30
N PRO A 177 -21.99 7.91 22.28
CA PRO A 177 -21.04 7.77 21.19
C PRO A 177 -21.71 7.58 19.82
N ALA A 178 -22.76 6.76 19.75
CA ALA A 178 -23.50 6.54 18.51
C ALA A 178 -24.24 7.81 18.04
N SER A 179 -24.78 8.61 18.96
CA SER A 179 -25.40 9.90 18.66
C SER A 179 -24.38 10.90 18.12
N LEU A 180 -23.19 10.98 18.72
CA LEU A 180 -22.11 11.86 18.26
C LEU A 180 -21.58 11.42 16.88
N ILE A 181 -21.45 10.14 16.64
CA ILE A 181 -21.11 9.57 15.32
C ILE A 181 -22.14 9.99 14.29
N ARG A 182 -23.43 9.80 14.58
CA ARG A 182 -24.51 10.22 13.67
C ARG A 182 -24.52 11.72 13.42
N LEU A 183 -24.29 12.51 14.46
CA LEU A 183 -24.19 13.95 14.30
C LEU A 183 -23.03 14.35 13.37
N ALA A 184 -21.89 13.67 13.46
CA ALA A 184 -20.74 13.94 12.60
C ALA A 184 -21.03 13.57 11.12
N LEU A 185 -21.71 12.44 10.89
CA LEU A 185 -22.02 11.96 9.54
C LEU A 185 -23.12 12.79 8.85
N ASP A 186 -24.28 12.94 9.51
CA ASP A 186 -25.49 13.50 8.89
C ASP A 186 -25.65 15.01 9.14
N LYS A 187 -24.84 15.57 10.05
CA LYS A 187 -24.86 16.99 10.44
C LYS A 187 -26.28 17.49 10.81
N THR A 188 -27.17 16.59 11.26
CA THR A 188 -28.55 16.90 11.66
C THR A 188 -28.86 16.40 13.06
N LEU A 189 -29.55 17.22 13.87
CA LEU A 189 -29.94 16.83 15.23
C LEU A 189 -31.00 15.70 15.21
N GLY A 190 -31.89 15.70 14.22
CA GLY A 190 -32.91 14.67 14.07
C GLY A 190 -32.30 13.27 13.89
N ALA A 191 -31.24 13.15 13.09
CA ALA A 191 -30.51 11.90 12.92
C ALA A 191 -29.81 11.44 14.19
N ALA A 192 -29.18 12.38 14.91
CA ALA A 192 -28.43 12.09 16.14
C ALA A 192 -29.32 11.68 17.33
N LEU A 193 -30.60 12.07 17.33
CA LEU A 193 -31.59 11.74 18.38
C LEU A 193 -32.57 10.64 17.95
N SER A 194 -32.59 10.23 16.69
CA SER A 194 -33.46 9.17 16.21
C SER A 194 -33.00 7.80 16.72
N PRO A 195 -33.86 7.08 17.49
CA PRO A 195 -33.51 5.75 17.99
C PRO A 195 -33.17 4.75 16.89
N ASP A 196 -33.81 4.86 15.72
CA ASP A 196 -33.58 3.98 14.57
C ASP A 196 -32.21 4.20 13.95
N GLN A 197 -31.79 5.46 13.79
CA GLN A 197 -30.50 5.80 13.19
C GLN A 197 -29.33 5.55 14.14
N VAL A 198 -29.51 5.88 15.42
CA VAL A 198 -28.55 5.56 16.48
C VAL A 198 -28.44 4.04 16.64
N GLY A 199 -29.58 3.34 16.64
CA GLY A 199 -29.64 1.89 16.68
C GLY A 199 -28.98 1.23 15.45
N ALA A 200 -29.04 1.86 14.28
CA ALA A 200 -28.34 1.39 13.08
C ALA A 200 -26.82 1.40 13.24
N VAL A 201 -26.23 2.42 13.90
CA VAL A 201 -24.79 2.46 14.23
C VAL A 201 -24.41 1.28 15.13
N ILE A 202 -25.19 1.06 16.20
CA ILE A 202 -24.93 -0.02 17.15
C ILE A 202 -25.06 -1.40 16.44
N LYS A 203 -26.09 -1.57 15.61
CA LYS A 203 -26.31 -2.81 14.84
C LYS A 203 -25.20 -3.06 13.80
N ALA A 204 -24.74 -2.01 13.11
CA ALA A 204 -23.67 -2.10 12.09
C ALA A 204 -22.35 -2.61 12.70
N MET A 205 -22.02 -2.18 13.91
CA MET A 205 -20.81 -2.61 14.62
C MET A 205 -21.02 -3.93 15.41
N GLY A 206 -22.28 -4.26 15.76
CA GLY A 206 -22.63 -5.43 16.55
C GLY A 206 -21.98 -5.43 17.94
N TRP A 207 -21.55 -6.61 18.43
CA TRP A 207 -20.92 -6.73 19.75
C TRP A 207 -19.61 -5.92 19.89
N ARG A 208 -18.95 -5.61 18.77
CA ARG A 208 -17.72 -4.79 18.74
C ARG A 208 -17.98 -3.34 19.16
N TYR A 209 -19.23 -2.88 19.07
CA TYR A 209 -19.63 -1.59 19.63
C TYR A 209 -19.45 -1.55 21.16
N LEU A 210 -19.68 -2.66 21.86
CA LEU A 210 -19.44 -2.74 23.30
C LEU A 210 -17.96 -2.60 23.65
N ILE A 211 -17.06 -3.11 22.79
CA ILE A 211 -15.62 -2.88 22.95
C ILE A 211 -15.29 -1.40 22.79
N LEU A 212 -15.83 -0.75 21.74
CA LEU A 212 -15.65 0.69 21.53
C LEU A 212 -16.14 1.47 22.74
N TRP A 213 -17.38 1.18 23.17
CA TRP A 213 -17.97 1.81 24.36
C TRP A 213 -17.13 1.63 25.61
N ALA A 214 -16.62 0.43 25.89
CA ALA A 214 -15.79 0.16 27.06
C ALA A 214 -14.49 0.99 27.03
N PHE A 215 -13.81 1.08 25.89
CA PHE A 215 -12.64 1.94 25.74
C PHE A 215 -12.98 3.42 25.93
N LEU A 216 -14.06 3.90 25.32
CA LEU A 216 -14.51 5.29 25.48
C LEU A 216 -14.89 5.60 26.93
N PHE A 217 -15.53 4.65 27.64
CA PHE A 217 -15.86 4.78 29.06
C PHE A 217 -14.59 4.92 29.92
N ILE A 218 -13.60 4.06 29.72
CA ILE A 218 -12.31 4.13 30.44
C ILE A 218 -11.61 5.45 30.16
N LEU A 219 -11.54 5.86 28.88
CA LEU A 219 -10.89 7.11 28.47
C LEU A 219 -11.60 8.35 29.04
N TRP A 220 -12.94 8.32 29.13
CA TRP A 220 -13.73 9.40 29.74
C TRP A 220 -13.43 9.58 31.23
N GLN A 221 -13.22 8.49 31.96
CA GLN A 221 -12.92 8.53 33.38
C GLN A 221 -11.46 8.88 33.69
N SER A 222 -10.54 8.61 32.72
CA SER A 222 -9.09 8.75 32.90
C SER A 222 -8.63 10.14 33.35
N PRO A 223 -9.11 11.27 32.76
CA PRO A 223 -8.71 12.61 33.21
C PRO A 223 -9.06 12.88 34.68
N GLY A 224 -10.25 12.42 35.10
CA GLY A 224 -10.73 12.58 36.49
C GLY A 224 -9.85 11.80 37.47
N TRP A 225 -9.56 10.55 37.17
CA TRP A 225 -8.69 9.70 38.00
C TRP A 225 -7.27 10.24 38.14
N VAL A 226 -6.67 10.64 37.01
CA VAL A 226 -5.31 11.22 37.01
C VAL A 226 -5.31 12.52 37.84
N THR A 227 -6.29 13.39 37.63
CA THR A 227 -6.43 14.65 38.38
C THR A 227 -6.61 14.40 39.89
N TYR A 228 -7.43 13.41 40.26
CA TYR A 228 -7.59 13.01 41.64
C TYR A 228 -6.28 12.53 42.29
N MET A 229 -5.50 11.70 41.59
CA MET A 229 -4.21 11.24 42.06
C MET A 229 -3.20 12.40 42.25
N LEU A 230 -3.25 13.41 41.38
CA LEU A 230 -2.37 14.58 41.46
C LEU A 230 -2.84 15.63 42.52
N ALA A 231 -4.08 15.57 42.97
CA ALA A 231 -4.67 16.57 43.86
C ALA A 231 -4.00 16.63 45.25
N GLY A 232 -3.37 15.51 45.71
CA GLY A 232 -2.61 15.48 46.94
C GLY A 232 -1.23 16.15 46.87
N GLY A 233 -0.67 16.37 45.69
CA GLY A 233 0.69 16.89 45.51
C GLY A 233 0.79 18.24 44.79
N LEU A 234 -0.29 18.71 44.13
CA LEU A 234 -0.27 19.92 43.32
C LEU A 234 -1.20 21.02 43.91
N PRO A 235 -0.79 22.29 43.89
CA PRO A 235 -1.68 23.40 44.24
C PRO A 235 -2.83 23.52 43.25
N LYS A 236 -4.00 23.95 43.69
CA LYS A 236 -5.24 24.06 42.86
C LYS A 236 -5.04 24.89 41.59
N VAL A 237 -4.19 25.91 41.63
CA VAL A 237 -3.87 26.78 40.47
C VAL A 237 -3.18 26.00 39.35
N VAL A 238 -2.40 24.96 39.67
CA VAL A 238 -1.71 24.12 38.68
C VAL A 238 -2.61 22.92 38.31
N LEU A 239 -3.38 22.43 39.25
CA LEU A 239 -4.24 21.24 39.06
C LEU A 239 -5.29 21.45 37.98
N MET A 240 -5.95 22.63 37.93
CA MET A 240 -6.97 22.96 36.93
C MET A 240 -6.44 23.00 35.48
N PRO A 241 -5.33 23.68 35.17
CA PRO A 241 -4.71 23.62 33.86
C PRO A 241 -4.28 22.21 33.42
N VAL A 242 -3.73 21.43 34.34
CA VAL A 242 -3.36 20.04 34.07
C VAL A 242 -4.60 19.20 33.77
N ALA A 243 -5.66 19.37 34.55
CA ALA A 243 -6.95 18.67 34.30
C ALA A 243 -7.53 19.03 32.92
N ALA A 244 -7.49 20.31 32.54
CA ALA A 244 -7.97 20.77 31.22
C ALA A 244 -7.10 20.20 30.06
N LEU A 245 -5.79 20.15 30.24
CA LEU A 245 -4.86 19.52 29.28
C LEU A 245 -5.18 18.05 29.08
N LEU A 246 -5.33 17.29 30.18
CA LEU A 246 -5.66 15.87 30.16
C LEU A 246 -7.03 15.64 29.51
N PHE A 247 -8.03 16.45 29.89
CA PHE A 247 -9.36 16.36 29.29
C PHE A 247 -9.31 16.57 27.77
N GLY A 248 -8.60 17.61 27.30
CA GLY A 248 -8.41 17.87 25.88
C GLY A 248 -7.72 16.70 25.16
N TYR A 249 -6.63 16.21 25.72
CA TYR A 249 -5.87 15.08 25.17
C TYR A 249 -6.73 13.81 25.02
N PHE A 250 -7.37 13.37 26.10
CA PHE A 250 -8.20 12.16 26.08
C PHE A 250 -9.45 12.32 25.20
N SER A 251 -10.03 13.52 25.13
CA SER A 251 -11.15 13.80 24.23
C SER A 251 -10.77 13.64 22.77
N VAL A 252 -9.56 14.08 22.36
CA VAL A 252 -9.06 13.86 21.00
C VAL A 252 -8.85 12.37 20.73
N VAL A 253 -8.25 11.61 21.67
CA VAL A 253 -8.10 10.15 21.54
C VAL A 253 -9.46 9.48 21.32
N MET A 254 -10.48 9.84 22.10
CA MET A 254 -11.84 9.29 22.00
C MET A 254 -12.47 9.61 20.65
N CYS A 255 -12.38 10.86 20.18
CA CYS A 255 -12.95 11.29 18.91
C CYS A 255 -12.26 10.65 17.72
N ALA A 256 -10.92 10.53 17.73
CA ALA A 256 -10.17 9.82 16.71
C ALA A 256 -10.55 8.33 16.66
N MET A 257 -10.75 7.70 17.82
CA MET A 257 -11.21 6.30 17.89
C MET A 257 -12.64 6.14 17.35
N MET A 258 -13.56 7.06 17.68
CA MET A 258 -14.93 7.05 17.14
C MET A 258 -14.93 7.23 15.62
N GLY A 259 -14.18 8.22 15.09
CA GLY A 259 -14.07 8.46 13.67
C GLY A 259 -13.48 7.25 12.94
N TYR A 260 -12.40 6.67 13.47
CA TYR A 260 -11.82 5.47 12.87
C TYR A 260 -12.76 4.24 12.93
N ALA A 261 -13.57 4.11 13.96
CA ALA A 261 -14.60 3.07 14.00
C ALA A 261 -15.65 3.27 12.89
N VAL A 262 -16.03 4.53 12.58
CA VAL A 262 -16.87 4.84 11.41
C VAL A 262 -16.18 4.44 10.12
N PHE A 263 -14.91 4.81 9.94
CA PHE A 263 -14.09 4.41 8.78
C PHE A 263 -14.05 2.89 8.61
N GLN A 264 -13.85 2.15 9.69
CA GLN A 264 -13.83 0.68 9.66
C GLN A 264 -15.18 0.05 9.27
N TYR A 265 -16.30 0.67 9.65
CA TYR A 265 -17.65 0.13 9.44
C TYR A 265 -18.45 0.90 8.38
N GLN A 266 -17.80 1.74 7.56
CA GLN A 266 -18.44 2.62 6.60
C GLN A 266 -19.42 1.90 5.66
N GLY A 267 -19.06 0.74 5.13
CA GLY A 267 -19.94 -0.04 4.24
C GLY A 267 -21.24 -0.48 4.89
N ALA A 268 -21.22 -0.83 6.19
CA ALA A 268 -22.40 -1.22 6.96
C ALA A 268 -23.23 -0.01 7.41
N LEU A 269 -22.61 1.17 7.49
CA LEU A 269 -23.24 2.44 7.84
C LEU A 269 -23.84 3.15 6.62
N GLY A 270 -23.62 2.63 5.41
CA GLY A 270 -24.03 3.26 4.15
C GLY A 270 -23.24 4.53 3.82
N TYR A 271 -22.08 4.70 4.44
CA TYR A 271 -21.16 5.80 4.24
C TYR A 271 -19.96 5.29 3.45
N VAL A 272 -19.59 5.97 2.38
CA VAL A 272 -18.37 5.67 1.62
C VAL A 272 -17.44 6.84 1.85
N ALA A 273 -16.42 6.64 2.69
CA ALA A 273 -15.27 7.52 2.65
C ALA A 273 -14.64 7.35 1.28
N VAL A 274 -14.60 8.41 0.52
CA VAL A 274 -13.69 8.50 -0.62
C VAL A 274 -12.30 8.47 0.04
N GLU A 275 -11.59 7.33 -0.06
CA GLU A 275 -10.15 7.37 0.22
C GLU A 275 -9.59 8.42 -0.72
N ASP A 276 -9.11 9.52 -0.15
CA ASP A 276 -8.18 10.38 -0.81
C ASP A 276 -7.02 9.48 -1.26
N GLU A 277 -6.84 9.39 -2.58
CA GLU A 277 -5.72 8.76 -3.22
C GLU A 277 -5.54 7.23 -2.98
N ALA A 278 -6.43 6.42 -3.47
CA ALA A 278 -5.95 5.26 -4.20
C ALA A 278 -5.12 5.84 -5.36
N GLN A 279 -3.83 6.07 -5.11
CA GLN A 279 -2.90 6.64 -6.10
C GLN A 279 -2.97 5.74 -7.33
N GLY A 280 -3.78 6.15 -8.28
CA GLY A 280 -3.86 5.50 -9.57
C GLY A 280 -2.48 5.56 -10.23
N TYR A 281 -2.22 4.67 -11.14
CA TYR A 281 -0.97 4.66 -11.89
C TYR A 281 -1.08 5.60 -13.09
N PRO A 282 0.02 6.23 -13.53
CA PRO A 282 0.07 6.95 -14.81
C PRO A 282 -0.38 6.04 -15.96
N ALA A 283 -0.98 6.59 -17.02
CA ALA A 283 -1.66 5.84 -18.08
C ALA A 283 -0.83 4.68 -18.67
N GLU A 284 0.47 4.87 -18.88
CA GLU A 284 1.35 3.84 -19.42
C GLU A 284 1.55 2.69 -18.40
N GLU A 285 1.84 3.02 -17.15
CA GLU A 285 2.00 2.03 -16.08
C GLU A 285 0.68 1.33 -15.75
N TYR A 286 -0.44 2.06 -15.76
CA TYR A 286 -1.77 1.50 -15.60
C TYR A 286 -2.07 0.45 -16.66
N ARG A 287 -1.86 0.77 -17.96
CA ARG A 287 -2.10 -0.18 -19.06
C ARG A 287 -1.26 -1.44 -18.89
N ARG A 288 0.01 -1.30 -18.55
CA ARG A 288 0.91 -2.43 -18.29
C ARG A 288 0.41 -3.29 -17.12
N ARG A 289 0.14 -2.67 -15.97
CA ARG A 289 -0.33 -3.38 -14.77
C ARG A 289 -1.66 -4.08 -14.98
N LYS A 290 -2.57 -3.42 -15.67
CA LYS A 290 -3.88 -3.98 -16.03
C LYS A 290 -3.73 -5.22 -16.92
N ALA A 291 -2.94 -5.15 -17.96
CA ALA A 291 -2.70 -6.29 -18.85
C ALA A 291 -2.06 -7.47 -18.13
N LEU A 292 -1.07 -7.22 -17.27
CA LEU A 292 -0.41 -8.26 -16.47
C LEU A 292 -1.38 -8.90 -15.46
N ALA A 293 -2.18 -8.10 -14.76
CA ALA A 293 -3.16 -8.57 -13.80
C ALA A 293 -4.27 -9.39 -14.45
N GLU A 294 -4.84 -8.91 -15.57
CA GLU A 294 -5.86 -9.63 -16.33
C GLU A 294 -5.31 -10.96 -16.88
N ALA A 295 -4.09 -10.99 -17.39
CA ALA A 295 -3.44 -12.21 -17.87
C ALA A 295 -3.21 -13.21 -16.73
N GLU A 296 -2.77 -12.74 -15.56
CA GLU A 296 -2.57 -13.61 -14.39
C GLU A 296 -3.88 -14.23 -13.88
N ILE A 297 -4.95 -13.45 -13.82
CA ILE A 297 -6.28 -13.92 -13.42
C ILE A 297 -6.75 -15.00 -14.39
N ARG A 298 -6.64 -14.77 -15.71
CA ARG A 298 -7.02 -15.76 -16.72
C ARG A 298 -6.19 -17.02 -16.65
N LEU A 299 -4.90 -16.91 -16.35
CA LEU A 299 -4.03 -18.05 -16.17
C LEU A 299 -4.45 -18.90 -14.95
N LYS A 300 -4.77 -18.26 -13.82
CA LYS A 300 -5.28 -18.94 -12.60
C LYS A 300 -6.67 -19.58 -12.81
N GLU A 301 -7.45 -19.08 -13.77
CA GLU A 301 -8.73 -19.69 -14.19
C GLU A 301 -8.54 -20.81 -15.25
N GLY A 302 -7.30 -21.15 -15.60
CA GLY A 302 -7.01 -22.17 -16.61
C GLY A 302 -7.18 -21.71 -18.07
N GLN A 303 -7.36 -20.40 -18.30
CA GLN A 303 -7.59 -19.81 -19.61
C GLN A 303 -6.27 -19.29 -20.24
N GLY A 304 -5.27 -20.17 -20.34
CA GLY A 304 -3.91 -19.79 -20.78
C GLY A 304 -3.85 -19.16 -22.18
N THR A 305 -4.65 -19.63 -23.13
CA THR A 305 -4.72 -19.07 -24.49
C THR A 305 -5.26 -17.63 -24.48
N GLN A 306 -6.30 -17.35 -23.70
CA GLN A 306 -6.85 -16.00 -23.58
C GLN A 306 -5.88 -15.06 -22.87
N ALA A 307 -5.16 -15.53 -21.85
CA ALA A 307 -4.08 -14.77 -21.21
C ALA A 307 -2.98 -14.38 -22.22
N LEU A 308 -2.66 -15.29 -23.12
CA LEU A 308 -1.64 -15.07 -24.15
C LEU A 308 -2.11 -14.04 -25.19
N GLU A 309 -3.37 -14.08 -25.60
CA GLU A 309 -3.96 -13.09 -26.51
C GLU A 309 -4.01 -11.69 -25.90
N LEU A 310 -4.39 -11.60 -24.61
CA LEU A 310 -4.37 -10.31 -23.89
C LEU A 310 -2.97 -9.68 -23.83
N LEU A 311 -1.95 -10.48 -23.53
CA LEU A 311 -0.58 -9.98 -23.52
C LEU A 311 -0.09 -9.62 -24.93
N ALA A 312 -0.51 -10.36 -25.95
CA ALA A 312 -0.18 -10.03 -27.35
C ALA A 312 -0.75 -8.67 -27.75
N MET A 313 -2.03 -8.41 -27.45
CA MET A 313 -2.66 -7.10 -27.70
C MET A 313 -1.98 -5.97 -26.92
N ALA A 314 -1.58 -6.23 -25.67
CA ALA A 314 -0.85 -5.24 -24.87
C ALA A 314 0.54 -4.93 -25.47
N LEU A 315 1.22 -5.93 -26.03
CA LEU A 315 2.50 -5.78 -26.72
C LEU A 315 2.38 -5.05 -28.05
N GLU A 316 1.28 -5.13 -28.77
CA GLU A 316 1.04 -4.32 -29.96
C GLU A 316 1.02 -2.82 -29.63
N ALA A 317 0.48 -2.46 -28.46
CA ALA A 317 0.46 -1.07 -27.99
C ALA A 317 1.80 -0.61 -27.36
N ALA A 318 2.57 -1.55 -26.77
CA ALA A 318 3.83 -1.26 -26.07
C ALA A 318 4.88 -2.34 -26.39
N PRO A 319 5.41 -2.41 -27.64
CA PRO A 319 6.27 -3.51 -28.09
C PRO A 319 7.60 -3.59 -27.34
N ASN A 320 8.10 -2.48 -26.81
CA ASN A 320 9.38 -2.40 -26.10
C ASN A 320 9.24 -2.45 -24.57
N ASP A 321 8.06 -2.75 -24.03
CA ASP A 321 7.88 -2.95 -22.59
C ASP A 321 8.51 -4.30 -22.17
N LEU A 322 9.56 -4.23 -21.36
CA LEU A 322 10.31 -5.41 -20.94
C LEU A 322 9.47 -6.39 -20.10
N PHE A 323 8.62 -5.87 -19.21
CA PHE A 323 7.80 -6.70 -18.31
C PHE A 323 6.71 -7.46 -19.07
N LEU A 324 6.07 -6.82 -20.04
CA LEU A 324 5.08 -7.47 -20.91
C LEU A 324 5.76 -8.54 -21.79
N ASN A 325 6.91 -8.23 -22.40
CA ASN A 325 7.68 -9.18 -23.22
C ASN A 325 8.14 -10.38 -22.40
N GLU A 326 8.63 -10.15 -21.17
CA GLU A 326 9.06 -11.22 -20.27
C GLU A 326 7.88 -12.15 -19.92
N ARG A 327 6.75 -11.56 -19.48
CA ARG A 327 5.58 -12.34 -19.09
C ARG A 327 4.99 -13.13 -20.26
N PHE A 328 4.93 -12.50 -21.44
CA PHE A 328 4.50 -13.15 -22.67
C PHE A 328 5.42 -14.33 -23.05
N HIS A 329 6.75 -14.14 -22.98
CA HIS A 329 7.70 -15.20 -23.23
C HIS A 329 7.58 -16.36 -22.24
N GLN A 330 7.47 -16.07 -20.95
CA GLN A 330 7.26 -17.08 -19.90
C GLN A 330 5.99 -17.90 -20.16
N LEU A 331 4.91 -17.24 -20.57
CA LEU A 331 3.64 -17.91 -20.85
C LEU A 331 3.72 -18.76 -22.12
N LEU A 332 4.37 -18.26 -23.18
CA LEU A 332 4.64 -19.05 -24.41
C LEU A 332 5.43 -20.33 -24.10
N PHE A 333 6.45 -20.20 -23.24
CA PHE A 333 7.27 -21.33 -22.82
C PHE A 333 6.46 -22.33 -21.97
N GLY A 334 5.70 -21.83 -20.99
CA GLY A 334 4.87 -22.68 -20.12
C GLY A 334 3.74 -23.41 -20.82
N LEU A 335 3.21 -22.85 -21.91
CA LEU A 335 2.18 -23.47 -22.74
C LEU A 335 2.74 -24.34 -23.88
N ASP A 336 4.05 -24.58 -23.93
CA ASP A 336 4.77 -25.35 -24.97
C ASP A 336 4.50 -24.82 -26.40
N ALA A 337 4.26 -23.50 -26.53
CA ALA A 337 4.03 -22.87 -27.83
C ALA A 337 5.37 -22.60 -28.56
N ARG A 338 6.10 -23.67 -28.90
CA ARG A 338 7.50 -23.68 -29.34
C ARG A 338 7.80 -22.69 -30.46
N GLU A 339 7.06 -22.74 -31.55
CA GLU A 339 7.30 -21.86 -32.69
C GLU A 339 7.04 -20.39 -32.39
N ARG A 340 6.00 -20.09 -31.67
CA ARG A 340 5.70 -18.70 -31.26
C ARG A 340 6.73 -18.20 -30.27
N CYS A 341 7.19 -19.05 -29.34
CA CYS A 341 8.25 -18.72 -28.37
C CYS A 341 9.56 -18.37 -29.09
N LEU A 342 10.01 -19.19 -30.05
CA LEU A 342 11.22 -18.94 -30.83
C LEU A 342 11.12 -17.69 -31.72
N ARG A 343 9.97 -17.43 -32.34
CA ARG A 343 9.72 -16.19 -33.10
C ARG A 343 9.76 -14.94 -32.21
N HIS A 344 9.15 -15.01 -31.05
CA HIS A 344 9.16 -13.89 -30.10
C HIS A 344 10.56 -13.56 -29.59
N LEU A 345 11.45 -14.56 -29.46
CA LEU A 345 12.82 -14.38 -29.01
C LEU A 345 13.63 -13.45 -29.92
N ALA A 346 13.33 -13.37 -31.22
CA ALA A 346 14.04 -12.49 -32.17
C ALA A 346 13.90 -11.00 -31.75
N HIS A 347 12.76 -10.63 -31.16
CA HIS A 347 12.52 -9.29 -30.63
C HIS A 347 12.90 -9.17 -29.15
N TYR A 348 12.54 -10.17 -28.34
CA TYR A 348 12.71 -10.10 -26.90
C TYR A 348 14.16 -10.16 -26.43
N LEU A 349 15.01 -11.02 -27.05
CA LEU A 349 16.40 -11.15 -26.62
C LEU A 349 17.24 -9.88 -26.77
N PRO A 350 17.18 -9.13 -27.89
CA PRO A 350 17.86 -7.85 -28.00
C PRO A 350 17.40 -6.83 -26.97
N LEU A 351 16.11 -6.76 -26.74
CA LEU A 351 15.52 -5.87 -25.73
C LEU A 351 16.01 -6.24 -24.31
N ALA A 352 15.88 -7.51 -23.94
CA ALA A 352 16.31 -8.00 -22.63
C ALA A 352 17.83 -7.89 -22.44
N ALA A 353 18.64 -8.20 -23.46
CA ALA A 353 20.10 -8.06 -23.37
C ALA A 353 20.56 -6.62 -23.16
N ARG A 354 19.76 -5.63 -23.60
CA ARG A 354 20.04 -4.20 -23.37
C ARG A 354 19.64 -3.73 -21.98
N LEU A 355 18.48 -4.14 -21.48
CA LEU A 355 17.87 -3.62 -20.26
C LEU A 355 18.14 -4.51 -19.03
N ASN A 356 18.12 -5.83 -19.21
CA ASN A 356 18.35 -6.82 -18.16
C ASN A 356 19.02 -8.09 -18.71
N PRO A 357 20.38 -8.10 -18.87
CA PRO A 357 21.10 -9.23 -19.42
C PRO A 357 20.90 -10.55 -18.66
N ALA A 358 20.56 -10.48 -17.37
CA ALA A 358 20.27 -11.66 -16.57
C ALA A 358 18.97 -12.36 -17.00
N GLN A 359 17.93 -11.59 -17.36
CA GLN A 359 16.70 -12.15 -17.94
C GLN A 359 16.94 -12.71 -19.32
N ALA A 360 17.73 -12.01 -20.17
CA ALA A 360 18.10 -12.50 -21.47
C ALA A 360 18.85 -13.85 -21.40
N ALA A 361 19.73 -14.03 -20.42
CA ALA A 361 20.42 -15.29 -20.19
C ALA A 361 19.42 -16.43 -19.83
N THR A 362 18.41 -16.14 -18.99
CA THR A 362 17.37 -17.13 -18.67
C THR A 362 16.52 -17.47 -19.91
N ALA A 363 16.12 -16.47 -20.69
CA ALA A 363 15.35 -16.66 -21.90
C ALA A 363 16.12 -17.50 -22.93
N LEU A 364 17.43 -17.29 -23.08
CA LEU A 364 18.28 -18.11 -23.93
C LEU A 364 18.36 -19.57 -23.45
N LEU A 365 18.50 -19.81 -22.15
CA LEU A 365 18.53 -21.16 -21.60
C LEU A 365 17.21 -21.91 -21.86
N ASN A 366 16.07 -21.22 -21.71
CA ASN A 366 14.75 -21.73 -22.04
C ASN A 366 14.63 -22.04 -23.56
N ALA A 367 15.14 -21.12 -24.40
CA ALA A 367 15.17 -21.34 -25.86
C ALA A 367 15.94 -22.59 -26.23
N ARG A 368 17.05 -22.88 -25.55
CA ARG A 368 17.88 -24.07 -25.82
C ARG A 368 17.23 -25.37 -25.32
N GLN A 369 16.30 -25.32 -24.41
CA GLN A 369 15.46 -26.47 -24.07
C GLN A 369 14.50 -26.81 -25.23
N LEU A 370 14.01 -25.79 -25.94
CA LEU A 370 13.13 -25.96 -27.09
C LEU A 370 13.92 -26.34 -28.38
N ARG A 371 15.09 -25.73 -28.56
CA ARG A 371 16.00 -25.95 -29.69
C ARG A 371 17.45 -25.85 -29.21
N ALA A 372 18.14 -26.98 -29.07
CA ALA A 372 19.45 -27.10 -28.43
C ALA A 372 20.56 -26.26 -29.10
N ASP A 373 20.47 -26.04 -30.42
CA ASP A 373 21.41 -25.25 -31.23
C ASP A 373 21.02 -23.77 -31.39
N TYR A 374 20.02 -23.29 -30.62
CA TYR A 374 19.58 -21.89 -30.72
C TYR A 374 20.71 -20.93 -30.40
N LEU A 375 20.96 -19.99 -31.30
CA LEU A 375 21.95 -18.91 -31.20
C LEU A 375 21.30 -17.59 -31.62
N PRO A 376 21.55 -16.48 -30.90
CA PRO A 376 21.06 -15.15 -31.30
C PRO A 376 21.76 -14.69 -32.60
N ASP A 377 21.06 -13.90 -33.41
CA ASP A 377 21.55 -13.35 -34.68
C ASP A 377 22.25 -11.99 -34.53
N ASP A 378 22.53 -11.55 -33.31
CA ASP A 378 23.22 -10.29 -33.00
C ASP A 378 24.44 -10.55 -32.09
N ALA A 379 25.59 -10.03 -32.51
CA ALA A 379 26.86 -10.22 -31.81
C ALA A 379 26.88 -9.56 -30.42
N LEU A 380 26.31 -8.36 -30.29
CA LEU A 380 26.20 -7.62 -29.01
C LEU A 380 25.31 -8.37 -28.01
N VAL A 381 24.23 -8.96 -28.51
CA VAL A 381 23.34 -9.80 -27.71
C VAL A 381 24.08 -11.04 -27.21
N CYS A 382 24.82 -11.72 -28.09
CA CYS A 382 25.67 -12.85 -27.72
C CYS A 382 26.70 -12.49 -26.64
N GLU A 383 27.39 -11.35 -26.76
CA GLU A 383 28.39 -10.89 -25.80
C GLU A 383 27.78 -10.59 -24.46
N ARG A 384 26.67 -9.80 -24.40
CA ARG A 384 26.01 -9.42 -23.14
C ARG A 384 25.42 -10.62 -22.40
N ILE A 385 24.81 -11.54 -23.15
CA ILE A 385 24.26 -12.77 -22.54
C ILE A 385 25.40 -13.66 -22.05
N ALA A 386 26.51 -13.80 -22.81
CA ALA A 386 27.67 -14.55 -22.37
C ALA A 386 28.27 -13.99 -21.08
N GLN A 387 28.36 -12.66 -20.94
CA GLN A 387 28.79 -12.00 -19.72
C GLN A 387 27.88 -12.33 -18.53
N ALA A 388 26.58 -12.27 -18.76
CA ALA A 388 25.58 -12.61 -17.72
C ALA A 388 25.61 -14.09 -17.31
N LEU A 389 25.87 -14.99 -18.25
CA LEU A 389 26.03 -16.43 -17.99
C LEU A 389 27.31 -16.72 -17.21
N LEU A 390 28.44 -16.05 -17.53
CA LEU A 390 29.68 -16.19 -16.75
C LEU A 390 29.51 -15.73 -15.32
N ALA A 391 28.82 -14.61 -15.09
CA ALA A 391 28.50 -14.13 -13.75
C ALA A 391 27.62 -15.12 -12.93
N ARG A 392 26.94 -16.05 -13.62
CA ARG A 392 26.13 -17.14 -13.03
C ARG A 392 26.84 -18.48 -13.02
N HIS A 393 28.14 -18.52 -13.28
CA HIS A 393 28.94 -19.75 -13.37
C HIS A 393 28.47 -20.75 -14.45
N LYS A 394 27.72 -20.27 -15.47
CA LYS A 394 27.30 -21.06 -16.64
C LYS A 394 28.31 -20.94 -17.78
N THR A 395 29.55 -21.32 -17.52
CA THR A 395 30.68 -21.05 -18.38
C THR A 395 30.56 -21.77 -19.72
N ARG A 396 30.11 -23.03 -19.75
CA ARG A 396 29.98 -23.78 -21.01
C ARG A 396 28.99 -23.13 -21.97
N GLU A 397 27.85 -22.70 -21.47
CA GLU A 397 26.80 -22.01 -22.22
C GLU A 397 27.30 -20.67 -22.76
N ALA A 398 28.05 -19.91 -21.95
CA ALA A 398 28.65 -18.64 -22.35
C ALA A 398 29.68 -18.83 -23.48
N LEU A 399 30.58 -19.78 -23.32
CA LEU A 399 31.60 -20.08 -24.33
C LEU A 399 30.97 -20.53 -25.68
N SER A 400 29.87 -21.26 -25.63
CA SER A 400 29.16 -21.67 -26.85
C SER A 400 28.61 -20.48 -27.65
N LEU A 401 28.23 -19.38 -27.00
CA LEU A 401 27.80 -18.14 -27.68
C LEU A 401 28.94 -17.40 -28.35
N LEU A 402 30.12 -17.40 -27.71
CA LEU A 402 31.29 -16.68 -28.18
C LEU A 402 32.13 -17.47 -29.18
N ARG A 403 31.84 -18.77 -29.32
CA ARG A 403 32.56 -19.64 -30.24
C ARG A 403 32.38 -19.16 -31.69
N ASN A 404 33.51 -18.98 -32.40
CA ASN A 404 33.55 -18.54 -33.79
C ASN A 404 32.78 -17.23 -34.06
N LEU A 405 32.68 -16.34 -33.07
CA LEU A 405 31.94 -15.09 -33.18
C LEU A 405 32.46 -14.22 -34.36
N HIS A 406 33.78 -14.18 -34.59
CA HIS A 406 34.39 -13.44 -35.66
C HIS A 406 34.09 -13.99 -37.08
N LEU A 407 33.66 -15.25 -37.20
CA LEU A 407 33.21 -15.82 -38.45
C LEU A 407 31.71 -15.55 -38.70
N ARG A 408 30.95 -15.53 -37.63
CA ARG A 408 29.52 -15.24 -37.72
C ARG A 408 29.21 -13.75 -37.89
N PHE A 409 30.04 -12.90 -37.30
CA PHE A 409 29.89 -11.45 -37.31
C PHE A 409 31.23 -10.77 -37.57
N PRO A 410 31.74 -10.82 -38.83
CA PRO A 410 33.07 -10.30 -39.15
C PRO A 410 33.22 -8.79 -38.92
N ASP A 411 32.14 -8.04 -39.07
CA ASP A 411 32.12 -6.57 -38.94
C ASP A 411 31.87 -6.09 -37.50
N TYR A 412 31.78 -7.01 -36.51
CA TYR A 412 31.54 -6.63 -35.13
C TYR A 412 32.79 -6.02 -34.48
N PRO A 413 32.78 -4.74 -34.09
CA PRO A 413 33.99 -4.04 -33.66
C PRO A 413 34.53 -4.53 -32.30
N HIS A 414 33.73 -5.20 -31.48
CA HIS A 414 34.11 -5.62 -30.13
C HIS A 414 34.51 -7.11 -30.04
N ILE A 415 34.89 -7.75 -31.13
CA ILE A 415 35.43 -9.13 -31.14
C ILE A 415 36.56 -9.33 -30.12
N PRO A 416 37.56 -8.42 -30.00
CA PRO A 416 38.62 -8.57 -28.99
C PRO A 416 38.09 -8.67 -27.57
N ARG A 417 37.10 -7.85 -27.24
CA ARG A 417 36.46 -7.85 -25.91
C ARG A 417 35.71 -9.15 -25.65
N ALA A 418 34.93 -9.63 -26.60
CA ALA A 418 34.18 -10.87 -26.49
C ALA A 418 35.14 -12.07 -26.31
N TYR A 419 36.26 -12.08 -26.98
CA TYR A 419 37.26 -13.15 -26.86
C TYR A 419 38.12 -13.05 -25.61
N LEU A 420 38.40 -11.85 -25.10
CA LEU A 420 39.02 -11.67 -23.81
C LEU A 420 38.08 -12.21 -22.68
N LEU A 421 36.80 -11.94 -22.80
CA LEU A 421 35.77 -12.51 -21.90
C LEU A 421 35.73 -14.05 -21.97
N ALA A 422 35.84 -14.63 -23.19
CA ALA A 422 35.90 -16.07 -23.37
C ALA A 422 37.19 -16.67 -22.79
N ALA A 423 38.35 -16.01 -22.95
CA ALA A 423 39.62 -16.45 -22.38
C ALA A 423 39.57 -16.48 -20.84
N ARG A 424 39.02 -15.46 -20.21
CA ARG A 424 38.77 -15.45 -18.75
C ARG A 424 37.84 -16.59 -18.32
N GLY A 425 36.75 -16.79 -19.04
CA GLY A 425 35.82 -17.90 -18.76
C GLY A 425 36.48 -19.29 -18.89
N LEU A 426 37.36 -19.48 -19.89
CA LEU A 426 38.13 -20.71 -20.04
C LEU A 426 39.10 -20.95 -18.89
N ALA A 427 39.85 -19.93 -18.50
CA ALA A 427 40.85 -20.02 -17.46
C ALA A 427 40.23 -20.19 -16.06
N GLU A 428 39.31 -19.29 -15.68
CA GLU A 428 38.76 -19.20 -14.35
C GLU A 428 37.59 -20.16 -14.12
N GLY A 429 36.74 -20.37 -15.16
CA GLY A 429 35.50 -21.14 -15.01
C GLY A 429 35.63 -22.62 -15.36
N VAL A 430 36.56 -23.01 -16.23
CA VAL A 430 36.73 -24.38 -16.67
C VAL A 430 38.17 -24.92 -16.40
N GLY A 431 39.10 -24.06 -16.01
CA GLY A 431 40.48 -24.43 -15.75
C GLY A 431 41.31 -24.77 -17.01
N GLN A 432 40.82 -24.39 -18.20
CA GLN A 432 41.46 -24.70 -19.49
C GLN A 432 42.42 -23.57 -19.89
N ILE A 433 43.64 -23.62 -19.37
CA ILE A 433 44.66 -22.57 -19.56
C ILE A 433 45.16 -22.51 -20.99
N GLU A 434 45.53 -23.66 -21.64
CA GLU A 434 46.01 -23.67 -23.00
C GLU A 434 45.04 -23.11 -24.07
N PRO A 435 43.73 -23.50 -24.05
CA PRO A 435 42.74 -22.88 -24.95
C PRO A 435 42.61 -21.37 -24.72
N ALA A 436 42.70 -20.91 -23.46
CA ALA A 436 42.65 -19.49 -23.12
C ALA A 436 43.86 -18.74 -23.72
N GLN A 437 45.08 -19.27 -23.60
CA GLN A 437 46.30 -18.70 -24.17
C GLN A 437 46.25 -18.64 -25.71
N ARG A 438 45.70 -19.68 -26.35
CA ARG A 438 45.51 -19.68 -27.81
C ARG A 438 44.57 -18.57 -28.27
N LEU A 439 43.51 -18.33 -27.52
CA LEU A 439 42.54 -17.28 -27.82
C LEU A 439 43.13 -15.87 -27.59
N LEU A 440 43.96 -15.67 -26.57
CA LEU A 440 44.68 -14.42 -26.33
C LEU A 440 45.71 -14.15 -27.44
N SER A 441 46.43 -15.16 -27.88
CA SER A 441 47.36 -15.06 -29.00
C SER A 441 46.65 -14.72 -30.32
N PHE A 442 45.43 -15.27 -30.53
CA PHE A 442 44.60 -14.91 -31.66
C PHE A 442 44.20 -13.42 -31.64
N ILE A 443 43.79 -12.89 -30.48
CA ILE A 443 43.44 -11.47 -30.33
C ILE A 443 44.64 -10.61 -30.71
N ARG A 444 45.83 -10.90 -30.18
CA ARG A 444 47.06 -10.14 -30.41
C ARG A 444 47.45 -10.15 -31.88
N GLY A 445 47.34 -11.31 -32.56
CA GLY A 445 47.71 -11.45 -33.96
C GLY A 445 46.75 -10.79 -34.94
N LYS A 446 45.47 -10.93 -34.71
CA LYS A 446 44.41 -10.45 -35.65
C LYS A 446 43.98 -9.01 -35.39
N TYR A 447 44.11 -8.51 -34.13
CA TYR A 447 43.66 -7.18 -33.74
C TYR A 447 44.77 -6.37 -33.05
N PRO A 448 45.90 -6.10 -33.72
CA PRO A 448 47.06 -5.46 -33.10
C PRO A 448 46.85 -3.99 -32.73
N GLN A 449 45.74 -3.38 -33.12
CA GLN A 449 45.39 -2.00 -32.77
C GLN A 449 44.29 -1.92 -31.72
N SER A 450 43.91 -3.05 -31.08
CA SER A 450 42.88 -3.07 -30.04
C SER A 450 43.35 -2.34 -28.79
N PRO A 451 42.52 -1.46 -28.20
CA PRO A 451 42.85 -0.80 -26.94
C PRO A 451 42.95 -1.79 -25.75
N LEU A 452 42.53 -3.04 -25.95
CA LEU A 452 42.54 -4.09 -24.92
C LEU A 452 43.84 -4.91 -24.87
N LEU A 453 44.84 -4.59 -25.73
CA LEU A 453 46.09 -5.37 -25.79
C LEU A 453 46.83 -5.43 -24.46
N ALA A 454 46.87 -4.35 -23.69
CA ALA A 454 47.49 -4.33 -22.36
C ALA A 454 46.83 -5.36 -21.40
N GLU A 455 45.48 -5.46 -21.42
CA GLU A 455 44.76 -6.45 -20.62
C GLU A 455 44.99 -7.88 -21.11
N VAL A 456 45.08 -8.05 -22.42
CA VAL A 456 45.37 -9.36 -23.06
C VAL A 456 46.77 -9.85 -22.63
N GLU A 457 47.79 -8.99 -22.68
CA GLU A 457 49.16 -9.29 -22.25
C GLU A 457 49.22 -9.60 -20.74
N GLN A 458 48.58 -8.78 -19.92
CA GLN A 458 48.52 -9.01 -18.48
C GLN A 458 47.89 -10.36 -18.12
N LEU A 459 46.79 -10.72 -18.79
CA LEU A 459 46.15 -12.01 -18.56
C LEU A 459 47.04 -13.16 -19.08
N GLN A 460 47.69 -12.98 -20.22
CA GLN A 460 48.59 -13.98 -20.80
C GLN A 460 49.80 -14.27 -19.87
N ASP A 461 50.42 -13.23 -19.30
CA ASP A 461 51.50 -13.37 -18.32
C ASP A 461 51.06 -14.05 -17.04
N THR A 462 49.84 -13.72 -16.57
CA THR A 462 49.24 -14.35 -15.37
C THR A 462 49.04 -15.86 -15.61
N LEU A 463 48.48 -16.24 -16.76
CA LEU A 463 48.27 -17.63 -17.12
C LEU A 463 49.58 -18.40 -17.33
N ARG A 464 50.65 -17.76 -17.87
CA ARG A 464 51.99 -18.37 -18.01
C ARG A 464 52.57 -18.71 -16.63
N ARG A 465 52.53 -17.76 -15.68
CA ARG A 465 53.00 -17.98 -14.28
C ARG A 465 52.25 -19.08 -13.57
N LEU A 466 50.94 -19.27 -13.85
CA LEU A 466 50.16 -20.36 -13.25
C LEU A 466 50.59 -21.73 -13.78
N VAL A 467 50.94 -21.82 -15.08
CA VAL A 467 51.45 -23.07 -15.68
C VAL A 467 52.87 -23.43 -15.17
N GLU A 468 53.73 -22.41 -14.93
CA GLU A 468 55.08 -22.61 -14.39
C GLU A 468 55.10 -23.01 -12.87
N ARG A 469 54.02 -22.82 -12.15
CA ARG A 469 53.90 -23.12 -10.71
C ARG A 469 53.11 -24.40 -10.43
N GLY A 470 52.37 -24.96 -11.35
CA GLY A 470 51.63 -26.20 -11.20
C GLY A 470 52.28 -27.35 -11.91
#